data_42a66c9e674384c41df2fdfd16b1e370
#
_entry.id   42a66c9e674384c41df2fdfd16b1e370
#
_cell.length_a   1.000
_cell.length_b   1.000
_cell.length_c   1.000
_cell.angle_alpha   90.00
_cell.angle_beta   90.00
_cell.angle_gamma   90.00
#
_symmetry.space_group_name_H-M   'P 1'
#
loop_
_entity.id
_entity.type
_entity.pdbx_description
1 polymer ?
#
loop_
_entity_poly.entity_id
_entity_poly.type
_entity_poly.pdbx_seq_one_letter_code
_entity_poly.pdbx_strand_id
1 'polypeptide(L)'
;MKEKRYYIAYGSNLNVPQMRMRCPHATILGTANLKGWELLFKGSKTGSYLTIEECTGGTVPVVIWEVTAADEAALDRYEGFPNFYYKRDIKLQYKGIRTGKRRTVTAFAYIMHEDRPIGIPGNFYMRTCLEGYDTFRFDKNVLVDAYDKCREVCGYER
;
A
#
# COMPACT_ATOMS: atom_id res chain seq x y z
N MET A 1 -17.14 7.63 -22.00
CA MET A 1 -17.06 6.69 -20.86
C MET A 1 -15.73 6.85 -20.17
N LYS A 2 -15.76 7.02 -18.87
CA LYS A 2 -14.53 7.11 -18.10
C LYS A 2 -14.05 5.70 -17.79
N GLU A 3 -12.81 5.40 -18.18
CA GLU A 3 -12.20 4.15 -17.82
C GLU A 3 -11.93 4.12 -16.32
N LYS A 4 -12.30 3.00 -15.70
CA LYS A 4 -11.96 2.75 -14.31
C LYS A 4 -10.77 1.82 -14.27
N ARG A 5 -9.88 2.09 -13.33
CA ARG A 5 -8.69 1.28 -13.13
C ARG A 5 -8.75 0.64 -11.75
N TYR A 6 -7.95 -0.38 -11.56
CA TYR A 6 -7.83 -1.07 -10.29
C TYR A 6 -6.52 -0.68 -9.63
N TYR A 7 -6.59 -0.34 -8.35
CA TYR A 7 -5.47 0.18 -7.57
C TYR A 7 -5.23 -0.72 -6.35
N ILE A 8 -3.96 -1.08 -6.15
CA ILE A 8 -3.52 -1.90 -5.00
C ILE A 8 -3.05 -0.97 -3.90
N ALA A 9 -3.78 -0.93 -2.78
CA ALA A 9 -3.39 -0.18 -1.60
C ALA A 9 -2.80 -1.14 -0.56
N TYR A 10 -1.62 -0.78 -0.03
CA TYR A 10 -0.94 -1.61 0.96
C TYR A 10 -0.46 -0.82 2.18
N GLY A 11 -0.58 0.49 2.17
CA GLY A 11 -0.08 1.38 3.23
C GLY A 11 -1.13 2.35 3.72
N SER A 12 -0.85 3.66 3.65
CA SER A 12 -1.74 4.68 4.19
C SER A 12 -3.11 4.70 3.52
N ASN A 13 -3.21 4.25 2.27
CA ASN A 13 -4.49 4.21 1.57
C ASN A 13 -5.36 3.00 1.93
N LEU A 14 -4.92 2.19 2.90
CA LEU A 14 -5.78 1.27 3.63
C LEU A 14 -6.66 2.01 4.63
N ASN A 15 -6.29 3.23 4.98
CA ASN A 15 -7.07 4.08 5.88
C ASN A 15 -8.23 4.66 5.08
N VAL A 16 -9.43 4.11 5.28
CA VAL A 16 -10.59 4.44 4.47
C VAL A 16 -10.96 5.92 4.54
N PRO A 17 -11.04 6.56 5.73
CA PRO A 17 -11.32 7.99 5.78
C PRO A 17 -10.34 8.83 4.97
N GLN A 18 -9.04 8.52 5.04
CA GLN A 18 -8.03 9.26 4.28
C GLN A 18 -8.16 9.02 2.78
N MET A 19 -8.37 7.76 2.38
CA MET A 19 -8.53 7.44 0.97
C MET A 19 -9.76 8.15 0.38
N ARG A 20 -10.85 8.25 1.14
CA ARG A 20 -12.05 8.94 0.67
C ARG A 20 -11.85 10.44 0.50
N MET A 21 -10.95 11.04 1.28
CA MET A 21 -10.59 12.45 1.12
C MET A 21 -9.78 12.67 -0.17
N ARG A 22 -8.85 11.76 -0.49
CA ARG A 22 -8.03 11.86 -1.69
C ARG A 22 -8.80 11.51 -2.94
N CYS A 23 -9.63 10.49 -2.84
CA CYS A 23 -10.29 9.84 -3.98
C CYS A 23 -11.77 9.63 -3.67
N PRO A 24 -12.59 10.69 -3.74
CA PRO A 24 -13.99 10.61 -3.32
C PRO A 24 -14.83 9.66 -4.16
N HIS A 25 -14.39 9.30 -5.36
CA HIS A 25 -15.14 8.40 -6.25
C HIS A 25 -14.62 6.97 -6.23
N ALA A 26 -13.60 6.68 -5.44
CA ALA A 26 -13.03 5.33 -5.36
C ALA A 26 -13.95 4.39 -4.58
N THR A 27 -14.03 3.13 -5.01
CA THR A 27 -14.81 2.12 -4.33
C THR A 27 -13.95 0.92 -3.96
N ILE A 28 -14.23 0.34 -2.80
CA ILE A 28 -13.52 -0.86 -2.35
C ILE A 28 -14.11 -2.07 -3.07
N LEU A 29 -13.27 -2.82 -3.77
CA LEU A 29 -13.71 -4.06 -4.43
C LEU A 29 -13.49 -5.27 -3.54
N GLY A 30 -12.35 -5.35 -2.88
CA GLY A 30 -12.04 -6.51 -2.05
C GLY A 30 -10.63 -6.48 -1.50
N THR A 31 -10.21 -7.63 -0.99
CA THR A 31 -8.90 -7.80 -0.37
C THR A 31 -8.15 -8.94 -1.03
N ALA A 32 -6.82 -8.90 -0.90
CA ALA A 32 -5.97 -9.95 -1.45
C ALA A 32 -4.70 -10.08 -0.61
N ASN A 33 -4.04 -11.21 -0.77
CA ASN A 33 -2.68 -11.42 -0.29
C ASN A 33 -1.76 -11.39 -1.49
N LEU A 34 -0.93 -10.37 -1.56
CA LEU A 34 0.01 -10.19 -2.66
C LEU A 34 1.25 -11.04 -2.39
N LYS A 35 1.32 -12.20 -3.01
CA LYS A 35 2.40 -13.16 -2.81
C LYS A 35 3.62 -12.79 -3.64
N GLY A 36 4.80 -13.03 -3.06
CA GLY A 36 6.05 -12.74 -3.74
C GLY A 36 6.55 -11.32 -3.51
N TRP A 37 6.03 -10.64 -2.50
CA TRP A 37 6.37 -9.27 -2.16
C TRP A 37 6.55 -9.13 -0.65
N GLU A 38 7.37 -8.16 -0.24
CA GLU A 38 7.53 -7.81 1.17
C GLU A 38 7.26 -6.32 1.38
N LEU A 39 6.86 -5.99 2.59
CA LEU A 39 6.56 -4.63 3.01
C LEU A 39 7.80 -4.01 3.67
N LEU A 40 8.16 -2.80 3.26
CA LEU A 40 9.34 -2.10 3.77
C LEU A 40 9.01 -0.64 4.06
N PHE A 41 9.66 -0.07 5.08
CA PHE A 41 9.67 1.37 5.30
C PHE A 41 10.95 1.95 4.71
N LYS A 42 10.80 2.85 3.75
CA LYS A 42 11.93 3.47 3.04
C LYS A 42 11.64 4.95 2.80
N GLY A 43 12.66 5.68 2.42
CA GLY A 43 12.54 7.09 2.09
C GLY A 43 13.73 7.87 2.61
N SER A 44 13.62 8.41 3.81
CA SER A 44 14.71 9.10 4.48
C SER A 44 14.69 8.75 5.97
N LYS A 45 15.75 9.11 6.69
CA LYS A 45 15.83 8.84 8.12
C LYS A 45 14.76 9.58 8.93
N THR A 46 14.27 10.70 8.42
CA THR A 46 13.31 11.55 9.13
C THR A 46 11.89 11.45 8.62
N GLY A 47 11.68 10.79 7.48
CA GLY A 47 10.35 10.63 6.92
C GLY A 47 10.35 9.45 5.97
N SER A 48 9.96 8.30 6.47
CA SER A 48 9.89 7.08 5.67
C SER A 48 8.45 6.63 5.54
N TYR A 49 8.18 5.97 4.42
CA TYR A 49 6.85 5.51 4.06
C TYR A 49 6.92 4.08 3.57
N LEU A 50 5.76 3.42 3.51
CA LEU A 50 5.70 2.04 3.05
C LEU A 50 5.91 1.95 1.55
N THR A 51 6.61 0.90 1.16
CA THR A 51 6.73 0.43 -0.21
C THR A 51 6.75 -1.09 -0.19
N ILE A 52 6.67 -1.69 -1.37
CA ILE A 52 6.78 -3.14 -1.52
C ILE A 52 7.90 -3.45 -2.48
N GLU A 53 8.60 -4.57 -2.24
CA GLU A 53 9.63 -5.07 -3.15
C GLU A 53 9.47 -6.56 -3.32
N GLU A 54 9.90 -7.09 -4.46
CA GLU A 54 9.80 -8.51 -4.72
C GLU A 54 10.60 -9.30 -3.70
N CYS A 55 9.99 -10.35 -3.16
CA CYS A 55 10.61 -11.19 -2.15
C CYS A 55 9.99 -12.58 -2.22
N THR A 56 10.81 -13.57 -2.62
CA THR A 56 10.35 -14.95 -2.68
C THR A 56 9.88 -15.40 -1.30
N GLY A 57 8.66 -15.92 -1.24
CA GLY A 57 8.05 -16.36 0.02
C GLY A 57 7.37 -15.26 0.81
N GLY A 58 7.48 -14.01 0.37
CA GLY A 58 6.81 -12.90 1.03
C GLY A 58 5.32 -12.83 0.71
N THR A 59 4.58 -12.16 1.56
CA THR A 59 3.15 -11.92 1.35
C THR A 59 2.76 -10.60 2.01
N VAL A 60 2.02 -9.76 1.28
CA VAL A 60 1.54 -8.47 1.78
C VAL A 60 0.03 -8.41 1.63
N PRO A 61 -0.72 -8.13 2.71
CA PRO A 61 -2.17 -7.95 2.59
C PRO A 61 -2.48 -6.61 1.93
N VAL A 62 -3.41 -6.61 0.99
CA VAL A 62 -3.74 -5.42 0.20
C VAL A 62 -5.24 -5.29 0.01
N VAL A 63 -5.68 -4.06 -0.28
CA VAL A 63 -7.05 -3.76 -0.69
C VAL A 63 -7.02 -3.34 -2.15
N ILE A 64 -8.00 -3.84 -2.90
CA ILE A 64 -8.19 -3.43 -4.29
C ILE A 64 -9.29 -2.39 -4.35
N TRP A 65 -8.94 -1.21 -4.87
CA TRP A 65 -9.87 -0.12 -5.10
C TRP A 65 -10.15 0.02 -6.58
N GLU A 66 -11.37 0.35 -6.93
CA GLU A 66 -11.70 0.81 -8.27
C GLU A 66 -11.64 2.32 -8.26
N VAL A 67 -10.85 2.92 -9.15
CA VAL A 67 -10.59 4.36 -9.16
C VAL A 67 -10.89 4.96 -10.53
N THR A 68 -11.36 6.20 -10.54
CA THR A 68 -11.56 6.97 -11.76
C THR A 68 -10.24 7.61 -12.20
N ALA A 69 -10.22 8.16 -13.41
CA ALA A 69 -9.04 8.89 -13.90
C ALA A 69 -8.70 10.08 -12.99
N ALA A 70 -9.71 10.78 -12.46
CA ALA A 70 -9.50 11.90 -11.55
C ALA A 70 -8.92 11.42 -10.21
N ASP A 71 -9.39 10.28 -9.70
CA ASP A 71 -8.84 9.68 -8.49
C ASP A 71 -7.38 9.26 -8.70
N GLU A 72 -7.09 8.66 -9.84
CA GLU A 72 -5.70 8.27 -10.15
C GLU A 72 -4.79 9.49 -10.21
N ALA A 73 -5.26 10.59 -10.80
CA ALA A 73 -4.48 11.83 -10.84
C ALA A 73 -4.20 12.36 -9.42
N ALA A 74 -5.18 12.24 -8.51
CA ALA A 74 -5.00 12.64 -7.12
C ALA A 74 -3.99 11.74 -6.40
N LEU A 75 -4.04 10.43 -6.67
CA LEU A 75 -3.06 9.49 -6.13
C LEU A 75 -1.66 9.80 -6.65
N ASP A 76 -1.53 10.10 -7.96
CA ASP A 76 -0.24 10.45 -8.55
C ASP A 76 0.40 11.62 -7.81
N ARG A 77 -0.39 12.65 -7.50
CA ARG A 77 0.11 13.82 -6.75
C ARG A 77 0.49 13.44 -5.33
N TYR A 78 -0.34 12.66 -4.67
CA TYR A 78 -0.10 12.25 -3.28
C TYR A 78 1.19 11.44 -3.18
N GLU A 79 1.42 10.53 -4.13
CA GLU A 79 2.59 9.64 -4.12
C GLU A 79 3.84 10.29 -4.72
N GLY A 80 3.75 11.48 -5.27
CA GLY A 80 4.88 12.11 -5.94
C GLY A 80 5.34 11.34 -7.17
N PHE A 81 4.38 10.82 -7.93
CA PHE A 81 4.64 10.07 -9.15
C PHE A 81 5.09 11.04 -10.27
N PRO A 82 6.09 10.71 -11.06
CA PRO A 82 6.90 9.48 -11.07
C PRO A 82 8.22 9.58 -10.28
N ASN A 83 8.47 10.69 -9.58
CA ASN A 83 9.79 10.98 -9.01
C ASN A 83 10.06 10.21 -7.72
N PHE A 84 9.07 10.13 -6.82
CA PHE A 84 9.23 9.43 -5.55
C PHE A 84 8.77 7.98 -5.65
N TYR A 85 7.57 7.76 -6.18
CA TYR A 85 7.04 6.44 -6.50
C TYR A 85 6.85 6.32 -8.01
N TYR A 86 6.98 5.10 -8.52
CA TYR A 86 6.57 4.76 -9.88
C TYR A 86 5.40 3.77 -9.81
N LYS A 87 4.74 3.57 -10.94
CA LYS A 87 3.60 2.63 -11.00
C LYS A 87 4.02 1.34 -11.68
N ARG A 88 3.51 0.23 -11.16
CA ARG A 88 3.72 -1.09 -11.76
C ARG A 88 2.39 -1.82 -11.78
N ASP A 89 2.06 -2.38 -12.94
CA ASP A 89 0.88 -3.23 -13.09
C ASP A 89 1.20 -4.62 -12.56
N ILE A 90 0.31 -5.15 -11.74
CA ILE A 90 0.47 -6.46 -11.12
C ILE A 90 -0.82 -7.23 -11.32
N LYS A 91 -0.70 -8.46 -11.81
CA LYS A 91 -1.85 -9.35 -11.96
C LYS A 91 -2.01 -10.14 -10.67
N LEU A 92 -3.20 -10.08 -10.08
CA LEU A 92 -3.47 -10.79 -8.84
C LEU A 92 -4.93 -11.18 -8.74
N GLN A 93 -5.22 -12.13 -7.85
CA GLN A 93 -6.58 -12.53 -7.53
C GLN A 93 -6.98 -11.87 -6.21
N TYR A 94 -8.18 -11.31 -6.18
CA TYR A 94 -8.74 -10.74 -4.95
C TYR A 94 -10.08 -11.39 -4.62
N LYS A 95 -10.47 -11.30 -3.35
CA LYS A 95 -11.76 -11.75 -2.87
C LYS A 95 -12.67 -10.54 -2.71
N GLY A 96 -13.81 -10.55 -3.41
CA GLY A 96 -14.77 -9.46 -3.35
C GLY A 96 -15.34 -9.28 -1.94
N ILE A 97 -15.36 -8.03 -1.47
CA ILE A 97 -15.81 -7.74 -0.11
C ILE A 97 -17.34 -7.90 0.03
N ARG A 98 -18.08 -7.68 -1.07
CA ARG A 98 -19.54 -7.79 -1.08
C ARG A 98 -20.01 -9.17 -1.53
N THR A 99 -19.32 -9.77 -2.48
CA THR A 99 -19.75 -11.01 -3.13
C THR A 99 -19.09 -12.25 -2.55
N GLY A 100 -17.91 -12.11 -1.91
CA GLY A 100 -17.09 -13.22 -1.48
C GLY A 100 -16.47 -14.01 -2.62
N LYS A 101 -16.69 -13.58 -3.85
CA LYS A 101 -16.17 -14.28 -5.04
C LYS A 101 -14.75 -13.84 -5.34
N ARG A 102 -13.97 -14.76 -5.90
CA ARG A 102 -12.60 -14.47 -6.31
C ARG A 102 -12.58 -14.03 -7.77
N ARG A 103 -11.80 -13.00 -8.05
CA ARG A 103 -11.62 -12.49 -9.41
C ARG A 103 -10.15 -12.15 -9.62
N THR A 104 -9.66 -12.38 -10.84
CA THR A 104 -8.31 -12.00 -11.23
C THR A 104 -8.38 -10.69 -12.00
N VAL A 105 -7.53 -9.74 -11.61
CA VAL A 105 -7.45 -8.44 -12.27
C VAL A 105 -5.99 -8.03 -12.42
N THR A 106 -5.75 -7.09 -13.31
CA THR A 106 -4.48 -6.37 -13.36
C THR A 106 -4.72 -5.02 -12.69
N ALA A 107 -3.95 -4.75 -11.64
CA ALA A 107 -4.09 -3.52 -10.85
C ALA A 107 -2.75 -2.85 -10.75
N PHE A 108 -2.75 -1.52 -10.61
CA PHE A 108 -1.49 -0.81 -10.45
C PHE A 108 -1.18 -0.56 -8.97
N ALA A 109 0.11 -0.58 -8.65
CA ALA A 109 0.62 -0.24 -7.33
C ALA A 109 1.69 0.83 -7.48
N TYR A 110 1.77 1.71 -6.49
CA TYR A 110 2.89 2.66 -6.41
C TYR A 110 4.03 1.99 -5.66
N ILE A 111 5.20 2.02 -6.27
CA ILE A 111 6.40 1.42 -5.67
C ILE A 111 7.45 2.51 -5.58
N MET A 112 8.02 2.70 -4.39
CA MET A 112 9.09 3.66 -4.20
C MET A 112 10.31 3.20 -4.98
N HIS A 113 11.02 4.13 -5.62
CA HIS A 113 12.25 3.78 -6.32
C HIS A 113 13.19 3.06 -5.35
N GLU A 114 13.69 1.90 -5.78
CA GLU A 114 14.34 0.95 -4.89
C GLU A 114 15.66 1.44 -4.30
N ASP A 115 16.25 2.48 -4.88
CA ASP A 115 17.51 3.06 -4.38
C ASP A 115 17.34 3.89 -3.10
N ARG A 116 16.11 4.12 -2.65
CA ARG A 116 15.87 4.84 -1.41
C ARG A 116 16.24 4.00 -0.20
N PRO A 117 16.82 4.61 0.85
CA PRO A 117 17.25 3.86 2.03
C PRO A 117 16.07 3.45 2.92
N ILE A 118 16.28 2.40 3.68
CA ILE A 118 15.38 2.02 4.76
C ILE A 118 15.42 3.11 5.83
N GLY A 119 14.28 3.46 6.39
CA GLY A 119 14.17 4.50 7.39
C GLY A 119 12.99 4.28 8.33
N ILE A 120 12.89 5.13 9.33
CA ILE A 120 11.87 5.05 10.38
C ILE A 120 10.66 5.91 9.99
N PRO A 121 9.44 5.38 10.02
CA PRO A 121 8.25 6.19 9.75
C PRO A 121 7.93 7.10 10.95
N GLY A 122 7.22 8.20 10.67
CA GLY A 122 6.67 9.02 11.73
C GLY A 122 5.51 8.31 12.42
N ASN A 123 5.24 8.72 13.67
CA ASN A 123 4.19 8.11 14.49
C ASN A 123 2.82 8.25 13.87
N PHE A 124 2.51 9.40 13.29
CA PHE A 124 1.22 9.64 12.65
C PHE A 124 1.01 8.69 11.46
N TYR A 125 2.04 8.55 10.63
CA TYR A 125 1.96 7.66 9.46
C TYR A 125 1.77 6.21 9.90
N MET A 126 2.53 5.78 10.89
CA MET A 126 2.41 4.41 11.42
C MET A 126 1.00 4.15 11.96
N ARG A 127 0.44 5.11 12.71
CA ARG A 127 -0.92 5.00 13.24
C ARG A 127 -1.95 4.92 12.11
N THR A 128 -1.77 5.74 11.07
CA THR A 128 -2.66 5.73 9.90
C THR A 128 -2.69 4.35 9.26
N CYS A 129 -1.54 3.71 9.09
CA CYS A 129 -1.45 2.38 8.51
C CYS A 129 -2.07 1.32 9.43
N LEU A 130 -1.83 1.42 10.74
CA LEU A 130 -2.42 0.49 11.71
C LEU A 130 -3.94 0.55 11.70
N GLU A 131 -4.51 1.74 11.57
CA GLU A 131 -5.97 1.90 11.49
C GLU A 131 -6.51 1.20 10.25
N GLY A 132 -5.81 1.29 9.13
CA GLY A 132 -6.18 0.58 7.91
C GLY A 132 -6.15 -0.93 8.10
N TYR A 133 -5.10 -1.43 8.72
CA TYR A 133 -4.98 -2.86 9.03
C TYR A 133 -6.14 -3.35 9.93
N ASP A 134 -6.50 -2.54 10.93
CA ASP A 134 -7.63 -2.85 11.80
C ASP A 134 -8.95 -2.91 11.02
N THR A 135 -9.18 -1.95 10.15
CA THR A 135 -10.42 -1.88 9.37
C THR A 135 -10.66 -3.15 8.57
N PHE A 136 -9.62 -3.67 7.94
CA PHE A 136 -9.72 -4.86 7.09
C PHE A 136 -9.34 -6.14 7.82
N ARG A 137 -9.04 -6.07 9.12
CA ARG A 137 -8.65 -7.21 9.96
C ARG A 137 -7.44 -7.95 9.41
N PHE A 138 -6.49 -7.19 8.87
CA PHE A 138 -5.22 -7.73 8.43
C PHE A 138 -4.33 -8.07 9.62
N ASP A 139 -3.44 -9.03 9.43
CA ASP A 139 -2.47 -9.42 10.45
C ASP A 139 -1.47 -8.27 10.64
N LYS A 140 -1.55 -7.60 11.79
CA LYS A 140 -0.68 -6.45 12.10
C LYS A 140 0.79 -6.84 12.22
N ASN A 141 1.09 -8.12 12.40
CA ASN A 141 2.47 -8.57 12.48
C ASN A 141 3.24 -8.27 11.19
N VAL A 142 2.58 -8.27 10.05
CA VAL A 142 3.22 -7.90 8.78
C VAL A 142 3.78 -6.48 8.87
N LEU A 143 2.97 -5.56 9.41
CA LEU A 143 3.36 -4.16 9.56
C LEU A 143 4.42 -3.99 10.67
N VAL A 144 4.23 -4.67 11.78
CA VAL A 144 5.16 -4.64 12.91
C VAL A 144 6.53 -5.20 12.51
N ASP A 145 6.56 -6.29 11.75
CA ASP A 145 7.81 -6.87 11.27
C ASP A 145 8.56 -5.90 10.36
N ALA A 146 7.84 -5.19 9.49
CA ALA A 146 8.45 -4.15 8.65
C ALA A 146 9.03 -3.01 9.50
N TYR A 147 8.32 -2.63 10.55
CA TYR A 147 8.78 -1.60 11.49
C TYR A 147 10.02 -2.05 12.26
N ASP A 148 10.00 -3.26 12.78
CA ASP A 148 11.16 -3.82 13.52
C ASP A 148 12.37 -3.90 12.62
N LYS A 149 12.20 -4.31 11.37
CA LYS A 149 13.28 -4.38 10.40
C LYS A 149 13.91 -2.99 10.16
N CYS A 150 13.07 -1.95 10.01
CA CYS A 150 13.62 -0.62 9.77
C CYS A 150 14.36 -0.10 11.00
N ARG A 151 13.91 -0.38 12.21
CA ARG A 151 14.61 0.00 13.43
C ARG A 151 15.97 -0.70 13.54
N GLU A 152 15.99 -1.99 13.24
CA GLU A 152 17.21 -2.78 13.27
C GLU A 152 18.24 -2.26 12.28
N VAL A 153 17.83 -2.03 11.03
CA VAL A 153 18.73 -1.52 9.98
C VAL A 153 19.24 -0.13 10.32
N CYS A 154 18.42 0.72 10.93
CA CYS A 154 18.83 2.08 11.32
C CYS A 154 19.60 2.12 12.64
N GLY A 155 19.83 0.98 13.29
CA GLY A 155 20.61 0.90 14.52
C GLY A 155 19.88 1.39 15.77
N TYR A 156 18.55 1.42 15.76
CA TYR A 156 17.76 1.79 16.94
C TYR A 156 17.50 0.54 17.78
N GLU A 157 18.22 0.42 18.88
CA GLU A 157 17.98 -0.67 19.84
C GLU A 157 16.99 -0.23 20.89
N ARG A 158 16.35 -1.22 21.52
CA ARG A 158 15.46 -0.98 22.64
C ARG A 158 16.24 -0.86 23.92
#